data_8c5e20fbdc927ea1150d734bfc30954b
#
_entry.id   8c5e20fbdc927ea1150d734bfc30954b
#
_cell.length_a   1.000
_cell.length_b   1.000
_cell.length_c   1.000
_cell.angle_alpha   90.00
_cell.angle_beta   90.00
_cell.angle_gamma   90.00
#
_symmetry.space_group_name_H-M   'P 1'
#
loop_
_entity.id
_entity.type
_entity.pdbx_description
1 polymer ?
#
loop_
_entity_poly.entity_id
_entity_poly.type
_entity_poly.pdbx_seq_one_letter_code
_entity_poly.pdbx_strand_id
1 'polypeptide(L)' 'MIRVLHSVSNMDRGGIETMLMNYYRHIDRDKVQFDFIVNKKKPGDYDDEIRRLGGHIYQSPGL' A
#
# COMPACT_ATOMS: atom_id res chain seq x y z
N MET A 1 -3.60 17.67 2.21
CA MET A 1 -3.45 16.22 2.43
C MET A 1 -2.00 15.79 2.24
N ILE A 2 -1.50 14.94 3.12
CA ILE A 2 -0.16 14.35 2.99
C ILE A 2 -0.31 12.95 2.41
N ARG A 3 0.48 12.62 1.41
CA ARG A 3 0.56 11.25 0.88
C ARG A 3 1.93 10.67 1.21
N VAL A 4 1.93 9.48 1.81
CA VAL A 4 3.16 8.77 2.20
C VAL A 4 3.34 7.58 1.27
N LEU A 5 4.46 7.54 0.57
CA LEU A 5 4.78 6.45 -0.35
C LEU A 5 5.62 5.39 0.37
N HIS A 6 5.10 4.18 0.42
CA HIS A 6 5.80 3.03 0.99
C HIS A 6 6.38 2.17 -0.13
N SER A 7 7.66 1.83 -0.02
CA SER A 7 8.31 0.92 -0.95
C SER A 7 8.32 -0.47 -0.34
N VAL A 8 7.64 -1.41 -0.97
CA VAL A 8 7.53 -2.79 -0.49
C VAL A 8 7.70 -3.75 -1.65
N SER A 9 7.97 -5.02 -1.37
CA SER A 9 8.10 -6.02 -2.44
C SER A 9 6.77 -6.28 -3.12
N ASN A 10 5.73 -6.49 -2.34
CA ASN A 10 4.36 -6.67 -2.80
C ASN A 10 3.44 -6.54 -1.59
N MET A 11 2.18 -6.20 -1.80
CA MET A 11 1.21 -6.09 -0.69
C MET A 11 0.50 -7.41 -0.46
N ASP A 12 1.27 -8.42 -0.11
CA ASP A 12 0.79 -9.73 0.33
C ASP A 12 0.61 -9.75 1.85
N ARG A 13 0.11 -10.87 2.38
CA ARG A 13 -0.15 -11.01 3.82
C ARG A 13 1.12 -11.33 4.62
N GLY A 14 2.20 -10.61 4.35
CA GLY A 14 3.41 -10.70 5.15
C GLY A 14 3.32 -9.84 6.41
N GLY A 15 4.31 -9.97 7.30
CA GLY A 15 4.32 -9.25 8.57
C GLY A 15 4.36 -7.73 8.42
N ILE A 16 5.23 -7.21 7.57
CA ILE A 16 5.36 -5.77 7.35
C ILE A 16 4.11 -5.21 6.67
N GLU A 17 3.63 -5.90 5.64
CA GLU A 17 2.46 -5.48 4.87
C GLU A 17 1.20 -5.47 5.75
N THR A 18 1.04 -6.49 6.58
CA THR A 18 -0.09 -6.56 7.51
C THR A 18 -0.03 -5.43 8.53
N MET A 19 1.16 -5.13 9.05
CA MET A 19 1.36 -4.01 9.97
C MET A 19 1.00 -2.68 9.31
N LEU A 20 1.46 -2.46 8.07
CA LEU A 20 1.14 -1.24 7.32
C LEU A 20 -0.36 -1.10 7.10
N MET A 21 -1.04 -2.21 6.78
CA MET A 21 -2.48 -2.19 6.59
C MET A 21 -3.23 -1.88 7.88
N ASN A 22 -2.75 -2.38 9.02
CA ASN A 22 -3.36 -2.03 10.30
C ASN A 22 -3.28 -0.52 10.58
N TYR A 23 -2.14 0.09 10.33
CA TYR A 23 -2.02 1.54 10.44
C TYR A 23 -2.92 2.26 9.44
N TYR A 24 -2.90 1.83 8.21
CA TYR A 24 -3.65 2.48 7.13
C TYR A 24 -5.16 2.47 7.39
N ARG A 25 -5.68 1.39 7.94
CA ARG A 25 -7.11 1.28 8.26
C ARG A 25 -7.54 2.24 9.36
N HIS A 26 -6.64 2.64 10.24
CA HIS A 26 -6.95 3.39 11.46
C HIS A 26 -6.56 4.86 11.40
N ILE A 27 -5.75 5.30 10.44
CA ILE A 27 -5.40 6.71 10.31
C ILE A 27 -6.56 7.50 9.72
N ASP A 28 -6.52 8.83 9.92
CA ASP A 28 -7.47 9.74 9.29
C ASP A 28 -7.08 9.92 7.82
N ARG A 29 -7.72 9.18 6.94
CA ARG A 29 -7.38 9.17 5.51
C ARG A 29 -7.80 10.46 4.79
N ASP A 30 -8.57 11.31 5.42
CA ASP A 30 -8.83 12.64 4.89
C ASP A 30 -7.62 13.57 5.04
N LYS A 31 -6.75 13.29 5.99
CA LYS A 31 -5.53 14.08 6.25
C LYS A 31 -4.27 13.43 5.73
N VAL A 32 -4.18 12.09 5.82
CA VAL A 32 -3.01 11.33 5.41
C VAL A 32 -3.46 10.14 4.57
N GLN A 33 -2.87 10.00 3.40
CA GLN A 33 -3.10 8.85 2.54
C GLN A 33 -1.80 8.08 2.33
N PHE A 34 -1.92 6.77 2.13
CA PHE A 34 -0.80 5.91 1.79
C PHE A 34 -0.85 5.55 0.32
N ASP A 35 0.32 5.59 -0.31
CA ASP A 35 0.55 5.00 -1.62
C ASP A 35 1.64 3.96 -1.47
N PHE A 36 1.66 3.00 -2.38
CA PHE A 36 2.60 1.90 -2.31
C PHE A 36 3.29 1.73 -3.66
N ILE A 37 4.59 1.52 -3.64
CA ILE A 37 5.33 1.12 -4.82
C ILE A 37 5.84 -0.30 -4.60
N VAL A 38 5.49 -1.20 -5.52
CA VAL A 38 5.81 -2.62 -5.44
C VAL A 38 6.69 -3.01 -6.63
N ASN A 39 7.52 -4.02 -6.46
CA ASN A 39 8.42 -4.45 -7.53
C ASN A 39 8.10 -5.84 -8.08
N LYS A 40 7.04 -6.48 -7.59
CA LYS A 40 6.53 -7.74 -8.17
C LYS A 40 5.40 -7.45 -9.14
N LYS A 41 5.33 -8.24 -10.20
CA LYS A 41 4.33 -8.05 -11.26
C LYS A 41 2.96 -8.66 -10.92
N LYS A 42 2.91 -9.62 -10.00
CA LYS A 42 1.63 -10.24 -9.64
C LYS A 42 0.85 -9.36 -8.67
N PRO A 43 -0.49 -9.43 -8.67
CA PRO A 43 -1.29 -8.68 -7.69
C PRO A 43 -1.00 -9.12 -6.26
N GLY A 44 -1.06 -8.17 -5.33
CA GLY A 44 -0.95 -8.44 -3.91
C GLY A 44 -2.31 -8.68 -3.26
N ASP A 45 -2.30 -9.36 -2.12
CA ASP A 45 -3.54 -9.70 -1.40
C ASP A 45 -4.32 -8.48 -0.93
N TYR A 46 -3.63 -7.37 -0.66
CA TYR A 46 -4.25 -6.15 -0.14
C TYR A 46 -4.56 -5.11 -1.22
N ASP A 47 -4.28 -5.39 -2.49
CA ASP A 47 -4.39 -4.37 -3.54
C ASP A 47 -5.79 -3.77 -3.63
N ASP A 48 -6.82 -4.61 -3.62
CA ASP A 48 -8.20 -4.13 -3.73
C ASP A 48 -8.60 -3.29 -2.53
N GLU A 49 -8.21 -3.69 -1.34
CA GLU A 49 -8.50 -2.93 -0.13
C GLU A 49 -7.81 -1.57 -0.15
N ILE A 50 -6.55 -1.52 -0.59
CA ILE A 50 -5.81 -0.26 -0.68
C ILE A 50 -6.52 0.70 -1.62
N ARG A 51 -6.98 0.22 -2.77
CA ARG A 51 -7.70 1.07 -3.73
C ARG A 51 -9.02 1.56 -3.16
N ARG A 52 -9.76 0.72 -2.46
CA ARG A 52 -11.01 1.12 -1.81
C ARG A 52 -10.80 2.19 -0.74
N LEU A 53 -9.67 2.17 -0.06
CA LEU A 53 -9.35 3.16 0.97
C LEU A 53 -8.79 4.46 0.38
N GLY A 54 -8.57 4.53 -0.92
CA GLY A 54 -8.10 5.74 -1.61
C GLY A 54 -6.61 5.76 -1.90
N GLY A 55 -5.89 4.69 -1.62
CA GLY A 55 -4.47 4.58 -1.91
C GLY A 55 -4.20 4.19 -3.35
N HIS A 56 -2.98 4.42 -3.79
CA HIS A 56 -2.51 4.05 -5.12
C HIS A 56 -1.40 3.02 -5.01
N ILE A 57 -1.37 2.11 -5.96
CA ILE A 57 -0.32 1.11 -6.06
C ILE A 57 0.42 1.32 -7.37
N TYR A 58 1.70 1.61 -7.27
CA TYR A 58 2.57 1.81 -8.42
C TYR A 58 3.49 0.60 -8.55
N GLN A 59 3.70 0.15 -9.77
CA GLN A 59 4.64 -0.93 -10.04
C GLN A 59 5.97 -0.35 -10.47
N SER A 60 7.01 -0.67 -9.70
CA SER A 60 8.36 -0.31 -10.09
C SER A 60 8.80 -1.21 -11.25
N PRO A 61 9.44 -0.65 -12.30
CA PRO A 61 10.08 -1.52 -13.29
C PRO A 61 11.18 -2.30 -12.57
N GLY A 62 11.05 -3.61 -12.50
CA GLY A 62 12.01 -4.45 -11.82
C GLY A 62 13.41 -4.27 -12.40
N LEU A 63 14.39 -4.22 -11.53
CA LEU A 63 15.80 -4.25 -11.93
C LEU A 63 16.30 -5.68 -11.91
#